data_2e1dc7c98386451a742a86d28b3734bb
#
_entry.id   2e1dc7c98386451a742a86d28b3734bb
#
_cell.length_a   1.000
_cell.length_b   1.000
_cell.length_c   1.000
_cell.angle_alpha   90.00
_cell.angle_beta   90.00
_cell.angle_gamma   90.00
#
_symmetry.space_group_name_H-M   'P 1'
#
loop_
_entity.id
_entity.type
_entity.pdbx_description
1 polymer ?
#
loop_
_entity_poly.entity_id
_entity_poly.type
_entity_poly.pdbx_seq_one_letter_code
_entity_poly.pdbx_strand_id
1 'polypeptide(L)'
;IIYGLAKNFGWDEYEHYVSEVDKHMKRPASDSFDIIRYLAIKSAHDVNKPDNIFFYYCYEPYGEWWDRAQKYITPVKVEPPKEIFGNPINSYAHQADVIRLQVLIEEGGIYLDSDTLCLKPLTPFLEKGKFTMGQEGESSQKLCNAVMLSPKDSEFAKIWLSNYTNFDDNNWAGHSIELPYKLSQQYPDLIDMVNYK
;
A
#
# COMPACT_ATOMS: atom_id res chain seq x y z
N ILE A 1 -3.52 -4.82 -3.15
CA ILE A 1 -4.18 -4.30 -1.92
C ILE A 1 -3.58 -4.99 -0.71
N ILE A 2 -3.08 -4.23 0.26
CA ILE A 2 -2.53 -4.76 1.52
C ILE A 2 -3.49 -4.45 2.65
N TYR A 3 -3.96 -5.50 3.34
CA TYR A 3 -4.91 -5.40 4.44
C TYR A 3 -4.26 -5.80 5.77
N GLY A 4 -4.67 -5.15 6.85
CA GLY A 4 -4.19 -5.44 8.21
C GLY A 4 -2.88 -4.76 8.57
N LEU A 5 -2.25 -4.05 7.62
CA LEU A 5 -1.05 -3.27 7.85
C LEU A 5 -1.33 -1.76 7.89
N ALA A 6 -2.36 -1.27 7.20
CA ALA A 6 -2.76 0.14 7.25
C ALA A 6 -4.12 0.27 7.92
N LYS A 7 -4.16 0.81 9.13
CA LYS A 7 -5.37 1.23 9.81
C LYS A 7 -5.38 2.73 9.98
N ASN A 8 -6.42 3.37 9.45
CA ASN A 8 -6.70 4.77 9.67
C ASN A 8 -7.56 4.95 10.94
N PHE A 9 -6.96 4.81 12.11
CA PHE A 9 -7.57 5.22 13.38
C PHE A 9 -6.63 6.11 14.18
N GLY A 10 -7.19 7.00 14.99
CA GLY A 10 -6.43 7.78 15.95
C GLY A 10 -5.58 6.86 16.84
N TRP A 11 -4.29 7.13 16.92
CA TRP A 11 -3.27 6.25 17.50
C TRP A 11 -3.56 5.84 18.94
N ASP A 12 -4.08 6.74 19.78
CA ASP A 12 -4.28 6.52 21.19
C ASP A 12 -5.45 5.57 21.52
N GLU A 13 -6.52 5.61 20.73
CA GLU A 13 -7.66 4.69 20.85
C GLU A 13 -7.32 3.29 20.35
N TYR A 14 -6.46 3.19 19.32
CA TYR A 14 -6.07 1.92 18.73
C TYR A 14 -5.18 1.10 19.66
N GLU A 15 -4.14 1.69 20.26
CA GLU A 15 -3.25 0.98 21.20
C GLU A 15 -4.01 0.44 22.41
N HIS A 16 -4.95 1.24 22.94
CA HIS A 16 -5.79 0.79 24.04
C HIS A 16 -6.71 -0.38 23.65
N TYR A 17 -7.35 -0.29 22.50
CA TYR A 17 -8.26 -1.33 21.99
C TYR A 17 -7.53 -2.63 21.66
N VAL A 18 -6.38 -2.57 21.02
CA VAL A 18 -5.53 -3.74 20.71
C VAL A 18 -5.04 -4.41 21.99
N SER A 19 -4.61 -3.63 23.00
CA SER A 19 -4.13 -4.20 24.26
C SER A 19 -5.22 -4.97 25.03
N GLU A 20 -6.48 -4.55 24.94
CA GLU A 20 -7.59 -5.23 25.60
C GLU A 20 -8.08 -6.46 24.82
N VAL A 21 -8.06 -6.40 23.47
CA VAL A 21 -8.51 -7.52 22.65
C VAL A 21 -7.46 -8.63 22.54
N ASP A 22 -6.16 -8.29 22.49
CA ASP A 22 -5.06 -9.26 22.52
C ASP A 22 -5.06 -10.09 23.81
N LYS A 23 -5.52 -9.52 24.94
CA LYS A 23 -5.67 -10.25 26.21
C LYS A 23 -6.75 -11.33 26.16
N HIS A 24 -7.79 -11.15 25.36
CA HIS A 24 -8.97 -12.01 25.40
C HIS A 24 -9.14 -12.92 24.18
N MET A 25 -8.65 -12.58 23.01
CA MET A 25 -8.97 -13.30 21.77
C MET A 25 -7.78 -13.90 21.02
N LYS A 26 -6.53 -13.65 21.42
CA LYS A 26 -5.31 -14.07 20.67
C LYS A 26 -5.32 -13.64 19.19
N ARG A 27 -6.19 -12.72 18.81
CA ARG A 27 -6.24 -12.06 17.51
C ARG A 27 -6.22 -10.58 17.81
N PRO A 28 -5.35 -9.76 17.13
CA PRO A 28 -5.57 -8.34 17.15
C PRO A 28 -7.03 -8.12 16.79
N ALA A 29 -7.65 -7.07 17.35
CA ALA A 29 -8.97 -6.65 16.90
C ALA A 29 -8.88 -6.32 15.43
N SER A 30 -8.88 -7.38 14.63
CA SER A 30 -9.07 -7.23 13.22
C SER A 30 -10.46 -6.68 13.12
N ASP A 31 -10.55 -5.45 12.68
CA ASP A 31 -11.79 -4.93 12.24
C ASP A 31 -12.39 -5.96 11.30
N SER A 32 -13.65 -6.28 11.49
CA SER A 32 -14.37 -7.04 10.49
C SER A 32 -14.12 -6.34 9.16
N PHE A 33 -13.85 -7.08 8.12
CA PHE A 33 -13.65 -6.53 6.80
C PHE A 33 -14.90 -5.74 6.39
N ASP A 34 -14.77 -4.43 6.23
CA ASP A 34 -15.90 -3.53 6.07
C ASP A 34 -16.33 -3.34 4.61
N ILE A 35 -17.45 -2.64 4.43
CA ILE A 35 -18.02 -2.32 3.11
C ILE A 35 -17.07 -1.43 2.28
N ILE A 36 -16.28 -0.55 2.90
CA ILE A 36 -15.37 0.36 2.17
C ILE A 36 -14.30 -0.45 1.48
N ARG A 37 -13.69 -1.40 2.18
CA ARG A 37 -12.68 -2.32 1.63
C ARG A 37 -13.26 -3.22 0.54
N TYR A 38 -14.50 -3.71 0.74
CA TYR A 38 -15.20 -4.43 -0.31
C TYR A 38 -15.42 -3.59 -1.56
N LEU A 39 -15.86 -2.34 -1.41
CA LEU A 39 -16.07 -1.43 -2.54
C LEU A 39 -14.75 -1.06 -3.22
N ALA A 40 -13.66 -0.93 -2.49
CA ALA A 40 -12.33 -0.73 -3.07
C ALA A 40 -11.95 -1.88 -4.02
N ILE A 41 -12.05 -3.13 -3.55
CA ILE A 41 -11.81 -4.32 -4.38
C ILE A 41 -12.78 -4.37 -5.56
N LYS A 42 -14.07 -4.17 -5.29
CA LYS A 42 -15.12 -4.24 -6.32
C LYS A 42 -14.89 -3.20 -7.42
N SER A 43 -14.54 -1.97 -7.05
CA SER A 43 -14.24 -0.91 -8.01
C SER A 43 -12.97 -1.21 -8.81
N ALA A 44 -11.92 -1.71 -8.16
CA ALA A 44 -10.71 -2.13 -8.83
C ALA A 44 -10.99 -3.20 -9.88
N HIS A 45 -11.80 -4.22 -9.55
CA HIS A 45 -12.22 -5.27 -10.47
C HIS A 45 -13.06 -4.73 -11.63
N ASP A 46 -14.15 -4.00 -11.34
CA ASP A 46 -15.14 -3.62 -12.35
C ASP A 46 -14.60 -2.56 -13.31
N VAL A 47 -13.78 -1.64 -12.82
CA VAL A 47 -13.27 -0.51 -13.61
C VAL A 47 -12.01 -0.88 -14.40
N ASN A 48 -11.07 -1.60 -13.76
CA ASN A 48 -9.79 -1.92 -14.41
C ASN A 48 -9.81 -3.28 -15.13
N LYS A 49 -10.73 -4.19 -14.78
CA LYS A 49 -10.84 -5.55 -15.34
C LYS A 49 -9.49 -6.28 -15.36
N PRO A 50 -8.79 -6.36 -14.23
CA PRO A 50 -7.50 -7.00 -14.16
C PRO A 50 -7.63 -8.53 -14.30
N ASP A 51 -6.56 -9.19 -14.76
CA ASP A 51 -6.49 -10.65 -14.79
C ASP A 51 -6.56 -11.25 -13.38
N ASN A 52 -5.91 -10.60 -12.41
CA ASN A 52 -5.90 -11.01 -11.01
C ASN A 52 -5.86 -9.79 -10.08
N ILE A 53 -6.47 -9.93 -8.90
CA ILE A 53 -6.31 -9.03 -7.76
C ILE A 53 -5.73 -9.83 -6.60
N PHE A 54 -4.47 -9.63 -6.29
CA PHE A 54 -3.84 -10.22 -5.12
C PHE A 54 -4.15 -9.36 -3.89
N PHE A 55 -4.70 -10.00 -2.85
CA PHE A 55 -5.01 -9.33 -1.59
C PHE A 55 -4.08 -9.84 -0.50
N TYR A 56 -3.09 -9.02 -0.13
CA TYR A 56 -2.09 -9.37 0.86
C TYR A 56 -2.60 -9.10 2.27
N TYR A 57 -2.46 -10.06 3.18
CA TYR A 57 -2.91 -9.93 4.56
C TYR A 57 -1.96 -10.63 5.55
N CYS A 58 -1.85 -10.09 6.76
CA CYS A 58 -1.13 -10.72 7.87
C CYS A 58 -2.07 -11.54 8.73
N TYR A 59 -3.24 -10.99 9.03
CA TYR A 59 -4.31 -11.63 9.79
C TYR A 59 -5.50 -11.83 8.86
N GLU A 60 -6.04 -13.06 8.86
CA GLU A 60 -7.13 -13.40 7.96
C GLU A 60 -8.36 -12.52 8.26
N PRO A 61 -8.84 -11.76 7.29
CA PRO A 61 -10.04 -10.99 7.43
C PRO A 61 -11.27 -11.89 7.59
N TYR A 62 -12.36 -11.36 8.13
CA TYR A 62 -13.60 -12.09 8.33
C TYR A 62 -14.82 -11.19 8.16
N GLY A 63 -16.01 -11.81 8.09
CA GLY A 63 -17.29 -11.14 8.01
C GLY A 63 -17.90 -11.11 6.62
N GLU A 64 -19.15 -10.65 6.53
CA GLU A 64 -19.97 -10.71 5.32
C GLU A 64 -19.28 -10.08 4.09
N TRP A 65 -18.62 -8.95 4.27
CA TRP A 65 -17.96 -8.24 3.16
C TRP A 65 -16.69 -8.95 2.70
N TRP A 66 -16.00 -9.64 3.60
CA TRP A 66 -14.88 -10.51 3.25
C TRP A 66 -15.34 -11.68 2.40
N ASP A 67 -16.41 -12.38 2.82
CA ASP A 67 -16.97 -13.50 2.06
C ASP A 67 -17.40 -13.07 0.65
N ARG A 68 -17.96 -11.88 0.53
CA ARG A 68 -18.32 -11.29 -0.76
C ARG A 68 -17.12 -10.88 -1.62
N ALA A 69 -16.00 -10.50 -1.00
CA ALA A 69 -14.81 -10.04 -1.71
C ALA A 69 -14.02 -11.21 -2.32
N GLN A 70 -14.05 -12.38 -1.69
CA GLN A 70 -13.22 -13.55 -2.08
C GLN A 70 -13.36 -13.95 -3.55
N LYS A 71 -14.52 -13.76 -4.16
CA LYS A 71 -14.74 -14.09 -5.58
C LYS A 71 -13.99 -13.17 -6.57
N TYR A 72 -13.46 -12.05 -6.09
CA TYR A 72 -12.72 -11.08 -6.91
C TYR A 72 -11.23 -11.09 -6.68
N ILE A 73 -10.75 -11.81 -5.66
CA ILE A 73 -9.36 -11.74 -5.18
C ILE A 73 -8.72 -13.11 -5.07
N THR A 74 -7.40 -13.11 -5.12
CA THR A 74 -6.55 -14.19 -4.65
C THR A 74 -5.91 -13.74 -3.34
N PRO A 75 -6.34 -14.28 -2.18
CA PRO A 75 -5.78 -13.91 -0.89
C PRO A 75 -4.37 -14.46 -0.73
N VAL A 76 -3.45 -13.63 -0.26
CA VAL A 76 -2.03 -13.97 -0.06
C VAL A 76 -1.64 -13.62 1.37
N LYS A 77 -1.34 -14.64 2.18
CA LYS A 77 -0.84 -14.42 3.53
C LYS A 77 0.63 -14.03 3.51
N VAL A 78 0.99 -12.97 4.23
CA VAL A 78 2.37 -12.49 4.35
C VAL A 78 2.77 -12.31 5.80
N GLU A 79 4.06 -12.48 6.07
CA GLU A 79 4.65 -12.11 7.36
C GLU A 79 5.19 -10.68 7.26
N PRO A 80 4.77 -9.78 8.15
CA PRO A 80 5.24 -8.40 8.11
C PRO A 80 6.74 -8.32 8.42
N PRO A 81 7.52 -7.55 7.67
CA PRO A 81 8.93 -7.37 7.95
C PRO A 81 9.12 -6.65 9.28
N LYS A 82 10.04 -7.17 10.10
CA LYS A 82 10.37 -6.59 11.41
C LYS A 82 11.53 -5.60 11.33
N GLU A 83 12.25 -5.61 10.23
CA GLU A 83 13.39 -4.73 9.97
C GLU A 83 13.59 -4.53 8.46
N ILE A 84 14.29 -3.46 8.11
CA ILE A 84 14.82 -3.23 6.78
C ILE A 84 16.22 -2.66 6.86
N PHE A 85 17.19 -3.30 6.20
CA PHE A 85 18.63 -2.96 6.25
C PHE A 85 19.17 -2.81 7.70
N GLY A 86 18.66 -3.66 8.64
CA GLY A 86 19.04 -3.63 10.05
C GLY A 86 18.32 -2.57 10.89
N ASN A 87 17.44 -1.76 10.30
CA ASN A 87 16.61 -0.80 11.03
C ASN A 87 15.27 -1.45 11.40
N PRO A 88 14.85 -1.40 12.69
CA PRO A 88 13.60 -2.02 13.12
C PRO A 88 12.37 -1.31 12.54
N ILE A 89 11.32 -2.10 12.24
CA ILE A 89 10.03 -1.62 11.78
C ILE A 89 8.96 -2.11 12.76
N ASN A 90 8.39 -1.21 13.55
CA ASN A 90 7.33 -1.51 14.50
C ASN A 90 5.96 -1.05 13.99
N SER A 91 5.94 0.01 13.17
CA SER A 91 4.72 0.54 12.57
C SER A 91 4.19 -0.39 11.47
N TYR A 92 2.93 -0.82 11.57
CA TYR A 92 2.27 -1.60 10.53
C TYR A 92 2.20 -0.88 9.18
N ALA A 93 2.05 0.45 9.20
CA ALA A 93 2.04 1.25 7.97
C ALA A 93 3.40 1.17 7.26
N HIS A 94 4.50 1.29 7.99
CA HIS A 94 5.84 1.16 7.41
C HIS A 94 6.16 -0.26 6.95
N GLN A 95 5.64 -1.29 7.63
CA GLN A 95 5.72 -2.67 7.15
C GLN A 95 4.99 -2.80 5.80
N ALA A 96 3.82 -2.17 5.67
CA ALA A 96 3.08 -2.14 4.40
C ALA A 96 3.86 -1.38 3.30
N ASP A 97 4.54 -0.27 3.65
CA ASP A 97 5.36 0.48 2.70
C ASP A 97 6.49 -0.36 2.10
N VAL A 98 7.12 -1.20 2.92
CA VAL A 98 8.15 -2.13 2.44
C VAL A 98 7.55 -3.21 1.55
N ILE A 99 6.47 -3.87 2.00
CA ILE A 99 5.83 -4.96 1.25
C ILE A 99 5.33 -4.47 -0.12
N ARG A 100 4.67 -3.30 -0.19
CA ARG A 100 4.13 -2.77 -1.46
C ARG A 100 5.23 -2.52 -2.48
N LEU A 101 6.40 -2.03 -2.05
CA LEU A 101 7.55 -1.84 -2.93
C LEU A 101 8.16 -3.16 -3.39
N GLN A 102 8.34 -4.13 -2.47
CA GLN A 102 8.85 -5.45 -2.83
C GLN A 102 7.96 -6.14 -3.85
N VAL A 103 6.64 -6.16 -3.61
CA VAL A 103 5.66 -6.75 -4.53
C VAL A 103 5.68 -6.05 -5.90
N LEU A 104 5.73 -4.72 -5.94
CA LEU A 104 5.79 -3.98 -7.19
C LEU A 104 7.10 -4.19 -7.95
N ILE A 105 8.22 -4.42 -7.26
CA ILE A 105 9.49 -4.79 -7.91
C ILE A 105 9.38 -6.20 -8.51
N GLU A 106 8.85 -7.16 -7.75
CA GLU A 106 8.79 -8.57 -8.14
C GLU A 106 7.76 -8.84 -9.24
N GLU A 107 6.57 -8.25 -9.14
CA GLU A 107 5.44 -8.55 -10.01
C GLU A 107 5.09 -7.42 -10.98
N GLY A 108 5.38 -6.17 -10.62
CA GLY A 108 4.84 -5.00 -11.32
C GLY A 108 3.35 -4.81 -11.04
N GLY A 109 2.68 -4.07 -11.93
CA GLY A 109 1.23 -3.90 -11.87
C GLY A 109 0.78 -2.65 -11.10
N ILE A 110 -0.41 -2.73 -10.50
CA ILE A 110 -1.06 -1.62 -9.81
C ILE A 110 -1.21 -1.96 -8.32
N TYR A 111 -0.60 -1.15 -7.47
CA TYR A 111 -0.86 -1.16 -6.04
C TYR A 111 -1.98 -0.18 -5.69
N LEU A 112 -2.91 -0.61 -4.86
CA LEU A 112 -4.00 0.22 -4.33
C LEU A 112 -4.12 -0.01 -2.82
N ASP A 113 -4.25 1.06 -2.04
CA ASP A 113 -4.68 0.95 -0.65
C ASP A 113 -6.11 0.40 -0.57
N SER A 114 -6.43 -0.28 0.52
CA SER A 114 -7.70 -0.98 0.68
C SER A 114 -8.93 -0.08 0.87
N ASP A 115 -8.74 1.23 0.89
CA ASP A 115 -9.77 2.27 0.97
C ASP A 115 -9.83 3.15 -0.30
N THR A 116 -9.14 2.75 -1.37
CA THR A 116 -9.09 3.48 -2.64
C THR A 116 -10.21 3.02 -3.57
N LEU A 117 -11.02 3.97 -4.08
CA LEU A 117 -12.05 3.71 -5.08
C LEU A 117 -11.58 4.06 -6.49
N CYS A 118 -11.60 3.08 -7.39
CA CYS A 118 -11.33 3.30 -8.80
C CYS A 118 -12.57 3.84 -9.52
N LEU A 119 -12.47 5.03 -10.08
CA LEU A 119 -13.55 5.67 -10.85
C LEU A 119 -13.31 5.62 -12.37
N LYS A 120 -12.04 5.47 -12.77
CA LYS A 120 -11.62 5.38 -14.18
C LYS A 120 -10.52 4.33 -14.32
N PRO A 121 -10.38 3.71 -15.50
CA PRO A 121 -9.30 2.76 -15.75
C PRO A 121 -7.92 3.38 -15.57
N LEU A 122 -7.02 2.65 -14.95
CA LEU A 122 -5.62 3.03 -14.72
C LEU A 122 -4.68 2.50 -15.81
N THR A 123 -5.17 1.65 -16.71
CA THR A 123 -4.40 1.07 -17.82
C THR A 123 -3.59 2.08 -18.63
N PRO A 124 -4.12 3.29 -18.99
CA PRO A 124 -3.35 4.27 -19.75
C PRO A 124 -2.05 4.74 -19.08
N PHE A 125 -1.96 4.61 -17.75
CA PHE A 125 -0.74 4.95 -17.01
C PHE A 125 0.27 3.80 -17.02
N LEU A 126 -0.19 2.54 -17.03
CA LEU A 126 0.68 1.36 -17.15
C LEU A 126 1.37 1.30 -18.53
N GLU A 127 0.67 1.70 -19.58
CA GLU A 127 1.20 1.69 -20.95
C GLU A 127 2.41 2.59 -21.16
N LYS A 128 2.62 3.57 -20.26
CA LYS A 128 3.81 4.43 -20.29
C LYS A 128 5.11 3.71 -19.90
N GLY A 129 5.03 2.52 -19.30
CA GLY A 129 6.18 1.73 -18.91
C GLY A 129 7.09 2.35 -17.85
N LYS A 130 6.62 3.40 -17.14
CA LYS A 130 7.31 4.07 -16.06
C LYS A 130 6.63 3.80 -14.72
N PHE A 131 7.38 3.92 -13.64
CA PHE A 131 6.77 4.01 -12.32
C PHE A 131 5.85 5.24 -12.27
N THR A 132 4.63 5.10 -11.73
CA THR A 132 3.67 6.21 -11.72
C THR A 132 3.10 6.43 -10.33
N MET A 133 3.10 7.67 -9.88
CA MET A 133 2.51 8.11 -8.60
C MET A 133 1.77 9.42 -8.76
N GLY A 134 0.74 9.61 -7.94
CA GLY A 134 0.05 10.91 -7.82
C GLY A 134 0.79 11.86 -6.87
N GLN A 135 0.77 13.15 -7.18
CA GLN A 135 1.23 14.19 -6.26
C GLN A 135 0.20 14.38 -5.14
N GLU A 136 0.66 14.52 -3.89
CA GLU A 136 -0.20 14.79 -2.73
C GLU A 136 -0.51 16.30 -2.63
N GLY A 137 -1.59 16.76 -3.31
CA GLY A 137 -1.99 18.16 -3.35
C GLY A 137 -1.21 19.02 -4.37
N GLU A 138 -1.74 20.20 -4.69
CA GLU A 138 -1.28 21.03 -5.82
C GLU A 138 0.14 21.62 -5.69
N SER A 139 0.63 21.78 -4.47
CA SER A 139 1.95 22.41 -4.20
C SER A 139 2.83 21.57 -3.28
N SER A 140 2.45 20.34 -3.05
CA SER A 140 3.13 19.46 -2.10
C SER A 140 4.40 18.88 -2.72
N GLN A 141 5.48 18.89 -1.95
CA GLN A 141 6.71 18.18 -2.27
C GLN A 141 6.62 16.71 -1.78
N LYS A 142 5.48 16.05 -2.08
CA LYS A 142 5.13 14.73 -1.61
C LYS A 142 4.41 13.96 -2.71
N LEU A 143 4.64 12.64 -2.76
CA LEU A 143 3.92 11.72 -3.63
C LEU A 143 3.08 10.76 -2.79
N CYS A 144 1.82 10.57 -3.19
CA CYS A 144 0.91 9.67 -2.51
C CYS A 144 1.20 8.21 -2.88
N ASN A 145 1.49 7.37 -1.90
CA ASN A 145 1.78 5.95 -2.11
C ASN A 145 0.55 5.03 -2.01
N ALA A 146 -0.65 5.61 -1.88
CA ALA A 146 -1.92 4.85 -1.87
C ALA A 146 -2.28 4.25 -3.22
N VAL A 147 -1.81 4.87 -4.32
CA VAL A 147 -1.97 4.38 -5.69
C VAL A 147 -0.61 4.46 -6.39
N MET A 148 -0.09 3.30 -6.77
CA MET A 148 1.19 3.20 -7.48
C MET A 148 1.08 2.24 -8.64
N LEU A 149 1.67 2.60 -9.77
CA LEU A 149 1.75 1.73 -10.92
C LEU A 149 3.23 1.50 -11.26
N SER A 150 3.60 0.28 -11.54
CA SER A 150 5.00 -0.09 -11.74
C SER A 150 5.16 -1.13 -12.83
N PRO A 151 6.09 -0.97 -13.75
CA PRO A 151 6.57 -2.10 -14.51
C PRO A 151 7.27 -3.09 -13.57
N LYS A 152 7.24 -4.38 -13.91
CA LYS A 152 8.06 -5.37 -13.21
C LYS A 152 9.53 -4.97 -13.29
N ASP A 153 10.28 -5.24 -12.22
CA ASP A 153 11.70 -4.89 -12.13
C ASP A 153 12.01 -3.38 -12.19
N SER A 154 11.03 -2.52 -11.89
CA SER A 154 11.18 -1.07 -11.94
C SER A 154 12.47 -0.57 -11.27
N GLU A 155 13.29 0.15 -12.04
CA GLU A 155 14.51 0.76 -11.53
C GLU A 155 14.20 1.84 -10.47
N PHE A 156 13.15 2.63 -10.68
CA PHE A 156 12.72 3.63 -9.69
C PHE A 156 12.36 2.98 -8.34
N ALA A 157 11.56 1.91 -8.36
CA ALA A 157 11.17 1.20 -7.14
C ALA A 157 12.38 0.59 -6.41
N LYS A 158 13.35 0.04 -7.15
CA LYS A 158 14.60 -0.50 -6.60
C LYS A 158 15.45 0.59 -5.95
N ILE A 159 15.62 1.74 -6.62
CA ILE A 159 16.31 2.90 -6.06
C ILE A 159 15.60 3.37 -4.80
N TRP A 160 14.27 3.49 -4.83
CA TRP A 160 13.49 3.91 -3.67
C TRP A 160 13.67 2.97 -2.49
N LEU A 161 13.50 1.66 -2.69
CA LEU A 161 13.69 0.66 -1.64
C LEU A 161 15.14 0.67 -1.09
N SER A 162 16.15 0.82 -1.95
CA SER A 162 17.56 0.87 -1.52
C SER A 162 17.87 2.06 -0.61
N ASN A 163 17.10 3.15 -0.71
CA ASN A 163 17.25 4.32 0.14
C ASN A 163 16.62 4.17 1.54
N TYR A 164 16.09 2.99 1.88
CA TYR A 164 15.67 2.65 3.25
C TYR A 164 16.83 2.28 4.17
N THR A 165 18.08 2.37 3.72
CA THR A 165 19.29 2.13 4.56
C THR A 165 19.36 3.04 5.80
N ASN A 166 18.74 4.22 5.73
CA ASN A 166 18.64 5.18 6.85
C ASN A 166 17.18 5.29 7.35
N PHE A 167 16.44 4.17 7.32
CA PHE A 167 15.05 4.16 7.75
C PHE A 167 14.91 4.53 9.22
N ASP A 168 13.96 5.39 9.52
CA ASP A 168 13.57 5.80 10.87
C ASP A 168 12.05 5.58 11.05
N ASP A 169 11.69 4.62 11.90
CA ASP A 169 10.30 4.26 12.19
C ASP A 169 9.50 5.39 12.88
N ASN A 170 10.18 6.39 13.44
CA ASN A 170 9.53 7.58 14.02
C ASN A 170 9.19 8.66 12.97
N ASN A 171 9.74 8.55 11.76
CA ASN A 171 9.48 9.51 10.69
C ASN A 171 8.37 9.01 9.77
N TRP A 172 7.13 9.36 10.08
CA TRP A 172 5.92 8.86 9.40
C TRP A 172 5.92 9.03 7.87
N ALA A 173 6.32 10.18 7.38
CA ALA A 173 6.21 10.52 5.96
C ALA A 173 7.53 10.41 5.17
N GLY A 174 8.64 10.35 5.89
CA GLY A 174 9.97 10.56 5.32
C GLY A 174 10.33 9.60 4.20
N HIS A 175 10.07 8.31 4.39
CA HIS A 175 10.49 7.26 3.46
C HIS A 175 9.41 6.89 2.45
N SER A 176 8.13 7.05 2.82
CA SER A 176 6.99 6.59 2.02
C SER A 176 6.40 7.66 1.10
N ILE A 177 6.56 8.94 1.43
CA ILE A 177 5.90 10.06 0.76
C ILE A 177 6.89 11.12 0.29
N GLU A 178 7.84 11.53 1.16
CA GLU A 178 8.81 12.59 0.85
C GLU A 178 9.99 12.08 0.02
N LEU A 179 10.50 10.89 0.35
CA LEU A 179 11.63 10.29 -0.36
C LEU A 179 11.31 10.06 -1.85
N PRO A 180 10.17 9.44 -2.24
CA PRO A 180 9.89 9.25 -3.66
C PRO A 180 9.75 10.58 -4.41
N TYR A 181 9.28 11.66 -3.77
CA TYR A 181 9.30 12.98 -4.38
C TYR A 181 10.74 13.47 -4.62
N LYS A 182 11.64 13.35 -3.64
CA LYS A 182 13.06 13.72 -3.81
C LYS A 182 13.73 12.91 -4.92
N LEU A 183 13.45 11.61 -4.96
CA LEU A 183 13.96 10.71 -6.01
C LEU A 183 13.39 11.06 -7.39
N SER A 184 12.12 11.48 -7.49
CA SER A 184 11.53 11.89 -8.75
C SER A 184 12.23 13.12 -9.37
N GLN A 185 12.80 14.00 -8.54
CA GLN A 185 13.57 15.15 -9.00
C GLN A 185 14.99 14.74 -9.47
N GLN A 186 15.54 13.66 -8.90
CA GLN A 186 16.86 13.14 -9.27
C GLN A 186 16.78 12.22 -10.51
N TYR A 187 15.69 11.48 -10.66
CA TYR A 187 15.49 10.47 -11.70
C TYR A 187 14.15 10.70 -12.46
N PRO A 188 13.96 11.87 -13.08
CA PRO A 188 12.67 12.23 -13.70
C PRO A 188 12.28 11.32 -14.88
N ASP A 189 13.24 10.66 -15.48
CA ASP A 189 13.00 9.75 -16.61
C ASP A 189 12.44 8.38 -16.16
N LEU A 190 12.58 8.02 -14.89
CA LEU A 190 12.16 6.73 -14.35
C LEU A 190 10.72 6.73 -13.80
N ILE A 191 10.15 7.91 -13.55
CA ILE A 191 8.83 8.09 -12.94
C ILE A 191 7.96 9.04 -13.75
N ASP A 192 6.65 8.75 -13.78
CA ASP A 192 5.60 9.64 -14.25
C ASP A 192 4.81 10.17 -13.05
N MET A 193 4.89 11.48 -12.82
CA MET A 193 4.14 12.13 -11.74
C MET A 193 2.82 12.65 -12.27
N VAL A 194 1.71 12.15 -11.72
CA VAL A 194 0.37 12.61 -12.06
C VAL A 194 -0.01 13.76 -11.13
N ASN A 195 -0.14 14.96 -11.72
CA ASN A 195 -0.59 16.12 -10.99
C ASN A 195 -2.08 16.06 -10.71
N TYR A 196 -2.45 16.56 -9.54
CA TYR A 196 -3.84 16.78 -9.18
C TYR A 196 -4.47 17.82 -10.12
N LYS A 197 -5.47 17.41 -10.92
CA LYS A 197 -6.32 18.32 -11.69
C LYS A 197 -7.77 17.92 -11.51
#